data_f93c45620e31ac81cac4b4494db5fc9e
#
_entry.id   f93c45620e31ac81cac4b4494db5fc9e
#
_cell.length_a   1.000
_cell.length_b   1.000
_cell.length_c   1.000
_cell.angle_alpha   90.00
_cell.angle_beta   90.00
_cell.angle_gamma   90.00
#
_symmetry.space_group_name_H-M   'P 1'
#
loop_
_entity.id
_entity.type
_entity.pdbx_description
1 polymer ?
#
loop_
_entity_poly.entity_id
_entity_poly.type
_entity_poly.pdbx_seq_one_letter_code
_entity_poly.pdbx_strand_id
1 'polypeptide(L)'
;MQQTQHAVVVGGGLIGLCTAHALLRDGHRVTIVERDRLGAGAATGNAGELTPQQVAPLASPNTARDVVAGVLTRSSYLSIAIPRLPALAGFGLGFLRASGRKRAARGAEALAQFSRAILPSLHRLGADGVDLSGGGSGYLMTCADGGELIAAHGKYRIRA
;
A
#
# COMPACT_ATOMS: atom_id res chain seq x y z
N MET A 1 32.19 6.08 -10.79
CA MET A 1 31.32 7.13 -11.36
C MET A 1 30.19 6.41 -12.07
N GLN A 2 28.95 6.57 -11.64
CA GLN A 2 27.78 6.03 -12.35
C GLN A 2 27.63 6.78 -13.68
N GLN A 3 27.46 6.04 -14.78
CA GLN A 3 27.21 6.68 -16.08
C GLN A 3 25.84 7.34 -16.08
N THR A 4 25.78 8.62 -16.45
CA THR A 4 24.51 9.31 -16.68
C THR A 4 23.75 8.63 -17.82
N GLN A 5 22.58 8.08 -17.52
CA GLN A 5 21.70 7.44 -18.51
C GLN A 5 20.49 8.33 -18.78
N HIS A 6 19.84 8.11 -19.91
CA HIS A 6 18.54 8.72 -20.21
C HIS A 6 17.45 7.69 -19.95
N ALA A 7 16.60 7.95 -18.97
CA ALA A 7 15.46 7.13 -18.60
C ALA A 7 14.16 7.74 -19.13
N VAL A 8 13.25 6.89 -19.62
CA VAL A 8 11.90 7.29 -20.00
C VAL A 8 10.93 6.67 -19.03
N VAL A 9 10.16 7.50 -18.34
CA VAL A 9 9.11 7.09 -17.40
C VAL A 9 7.77 7.23 -18.09
N VAL A 10 7.05 6.12 -18.27
CA VAL A 10 5.72 6.11 -18.87
C VAL A 10 4.67 6.17 -17.78
N GLY A 11 3.89 7.25 -17.77
CA GLY A 11 2.89 7.58 -16.77
C GLY A 11 3.38 8.62 -15.76
N GLY A 12 2.68 9.77 -15.72
CA GLY A 12 2.96 10.92 -14.83
C GLY A 12 2.09 10.93 -13.57
N GLY A 13 1.60 9.77 -13.10
CA GLY A 13 0.95 9.64 -11.81
C GLY A 13 1.96 9.69 -10.66
N LEU A 14 1.50 9.56 -9.40
CA LEU A 14 2.35 9.64 -8.20
C LEU A 14 3.59 8.74 -8.27
N ILE A 15 3.41 7.48 -8.67
CA ILE A 15 4.52 6.52 -8.77
C ILE A 15 5.54 6.97 -9.82
N GLY A 16 5.07 7.38 -11.01
CA GLY A 16 5.95 7.85 -12.08
C GLY A 16 6.72 9.10 -11.69
N LEU A 17 6.06 10.06 -11.05
CA LEU A 17 6.69 11.30 -10.56
C LEU A 17 7.76 11.01 -9.50
N CYS A 18 7.47 10.17 -8.50
CA CYS A 18 8.45 9.78 -7.49
C CYS A 18 9.63 9.00 -8.10
N THR A 19 9.37 8.13 -9.09
CA THR A 19 10.43 7.41 -9.80
C THR A 19 11.32 8.35 -10.60
N ALA A 20 10.72 9.29 -11.33
CA ALA A 20 11.44 10.29 -12.08
C ALA A 20 12.31 11.17 -11.17
N HIS A 21 11.77 11.61 -10.04
CA HIS A 21 12.51 12.38 -9.04
C HIS A 21 13.71 11.60 -8.50
N ALA A 22 13.54 10.32 -8.15
CA ALA A 22 14.65 9.49 -7.67
C ALA A 22 15.75 9.33 -8.72
N LEU A 23 15.38 9.08 -9.98
CA LEU A 23 16.34 8.96 -11.09
C LEU A 23 17.09 10.28 -11.36
N LEU A 24 16.42 11.43 -11.26
CA LEU A 24 17.05 12.74 -11.37
C LEU A 24 18.07 12.97 -10.25
N ARG A 25 17.74 12.57 -9.01
CA ARG A 25 18.68 12.64 -7.88
C ARG A 25 19.91 11.76 -8.08
N ASP A 26 19.74 10.61 -8.71
CA ASP A 26 20.84 9.70 -9.04
C ASP A 26 21.68 10.19 -10.24
N GLY A 27 21.40 11.40 -10.77
CA GLY A 27 22.16 12.03 -11.85
C GLY A 27 21.78 11.56 -13.26
N HIS A 28 20.64 10.91 -13.40
CA HIS A 28 20.13 10.51 -14.71
C HIS A 28 19.33 11.63 -15.38
N ARG A 29 19.26 11.60 -16.71
CA ARG A 29 18.32 12.42 -17.48
C ARG A 29 17.00 11.69 -17.54
N VAL A 30 15.86 12.40 -17.32
CA VAL A 30 14.55 11.77 -17.30
C VAL A 30 13.59 12.48 -18.25
N THR A 31 12.86 11.70 -19.02
CA THR A 31 11.69 12.14 -19.79
C THR A 31 10.47 11.44 -19.25
N ILE A 32 9.41 12.19 -18.90
CA ILE A 32 8.12 11.62 -18.52
C ILE A 32 7.19 11.70 -19.72
N VAL A 33 6.58 10.57 -20.08
CA VAL A 33 5.53 10.48 -21.09
C VAL A 33 4.20 10.27 -20.40
N GLU A 34 3.32 11.25 -20.47
CA GLU A 34 1.99 11.23 -19.86
C GLU A 34 0.93 11.46 -20.92
N ARG A 35 -0.17 10.73 -20.85
CA ARG A 35 -1.27 10.80 -21.81
C ARG A 35 -2.10 12.07 -21.65
N ASP A 36 -2.29 12.51 -20.39
CA ASP A 36 -3.14 13.66 -20.06
C ASP A 36 -2.30 14.76 -19.39
N ARG A 37 -2.38 14.83 -18.08
CA ARG A 37 -1.76 15.84 -17.22
C ARG A 37 -0.97 15.16 -16.11
N LEU A 38 0.20 15.67 -15.82
CA LEU A 38 1.01 15.21 -14.69
C LEU A 38 0.22 15.31 -13.38
N GLY A 39 0.31 14.27 -12.58
CA GLY A 39 -0.39 14.18 -11.31
C GLY A 39 -1.87 13.82 -11.38
N ALA A 40 -2.49 13.74 -12.58
CA ALA A 40 -3.92 13.44 -12.74
C ALA A 40 -4.29 11.95 -12.57
N GLY A 41 -3.38 11.11 -12.12
CA GLY A 41 -3.63 9.69 -11.90
C GLY A 41 -4.54 9.40 -10.72
N ALA A 42 -4.76 8.12 -10.45
CA ALA A 42 -5.67 7.63 -9.39
C ALA A 42 -5.34 8.18 -7.98
N ALA A 43 -4.13 8.67 -7.75
CA ALA A 43 -3.72 9.24 -6.47
C ALA A 43 -4.46 10.56 -6.12
N THR A 44 -5.02 11.28 -7.09
CA THR A 44 -5.78 12.53 -6.82
C THR A 44 -7.06 12.30 -6.04
N GLY A 45 -7.60 11.08 -6.02
CA GLY A 45 -8.80 10.72 -5.29
C GLY A 45 -8.55 9.85 -4.05
N ASN A 46 -7.29 9.70 -3.62
CA ASN A 46 -6.98 8.90 -2.44
C ASN A 46 -7.23 9.68 -1.14
N ALA A 47 -7.19 8.97 -0.01
CA ALA A 47 -7.40 9.57 1.31
C ALA A 47 -6.23 10.44 1.80
N GLY A 48 -5.12 10.53 1.07
CA GLY A 48 -3.92 11.26 1.49
C GLY A 48 -3.23 10.65 2.72
N GLU A 49 -3.51 9.39 3.03
CA GLU A 49 -3.07 8.75 4.26
C GLU A 49 -1.75 8.03 4.07
N LEU A 50 -0.82 8.24 5.00
CA LEU A 50 0.45 7.51 5.09
C LEU A 50 0.38 6.55 6.27
N THR A 51 0.41 5.27 5.97
CA THR A 51 0.21 4.20 6.97
C THR A 51 1.42 3.25 7.06
N PRO A 52 2.59 3.73 7.52
CA PRO A 52 3.79 2.89 7.62
C PRO A 52 3.61 1.69 8.54
N GLN A 53 2.64 1.74 9.46
CA GLN A 53 2.30 0.67 10.38
C GLN A 53 1.45 -0.45 9.74
N GLN A 54 0.84 -0.23 8.57
CA GLN A 54 -0.02 -1.21 7.92
C GLN A 54 0.78 -2.14 7.01
N VAL A 55 1.53 -3.05 7.62
CA VAL A 55 2.38 -4.03 6.93
C VAL A 55 1.75 -5.42 6.79
N ALA A 56 0.51 -5.58 7.20
CA ALA A 56 -0.19 -6.86 7.08
C ALA A 56 -0.67 -7.07 5.63
N PRO A 57 -0.30 -8.16 4.96
CA PRO A 57 -0.83 -8.47 3.64
C PRO A 57 -2.33 -8.79 3.74
N LEU A 58 -3.10 -8.36 2.74
CA LEU A 58 -4.52 -8.65 2.66
C LEU A 58 -4.79 -10.16 2.68
N ALA A 59 -3.99 -10.93 1.94
CA ALA A 59 -4.05 -12.38 1.95
C ALA A 59 -3.37 -12.93 3.23
N SER A 60 -4.15 -13.06 4.29
CA SER A 60 -3.73 -13.61 5.59
C SER A 60 -4.67 -14.72 6.05
N PRO A 61 -4.25 -15.61 6.98
CA PRO A 61 -5.12 -16.66 7.50
C PRO A 61 -6.41 -16.12 8.11
N ASN A 62 -6.34 -15.00 8.82
CA ASN A 62 -7.51 -14.38 9.44
C ASN A 62 -8.46 -13.82 8.37
N THR A 63 -7.96 -13.05 7.41
CA THR A 63 -8.77 -12.52 6.31
C THR A 63 -9.41 -13.64 5.49
N ALA A 64 -8.66 -14.72 5.20
CA ALA A 64 -9.23 -15.87 4.49
C ALA A 64 -10.39 -16.51 5.27
N ARG A 65 -10.22 -16.69 6.57
CA ARG A 65 -11.27 -17.21 7.45
C ARG A 65 -12.50 -16.30 7.48
N ASP A 66 -12.29 -14.99 7.60
CA ASP A 66 -13.37 -13.99 7.65
C ASP A 66 -14.12 -13.92 6.32
N VAL A 67 -13.41 -13.99 5.19
CA VAL A 67 -14.04 -14.06 3.86
C VAL A 67 -14.89 -15.31 3.70
N VAL A 68 -14.36 -16.47 4.06
CA VAL A 68 -15.10 -17.74 3.97
C VAL A 68 -16.32 -17.72 4.90
N ALA A 69 -16.15 -17.28 6.15
CA ALA A 69 -17.25 -17.14 7.09
C ALA A 69 -18.31 -16.16 6.59
N GLY A 70 -17.89 -15.01 6.07
CA GLY A 70 -18.78 -13.97 5.53
C GLY A 70 -19.61 -14.45 4.33
N VAL A 71 -19.01 -15.22 3.43
CA VAL A 71 -19.76 -15.84 2.31
C VAL A 71 -20.83 -16.81 2.82
N LEU A 72 -20.52 -17.58 3.87
CA LEU A 72 -21.46 -18.56 4.46
C LEU A 72 -22.57 -17.89 5.27
N THR A 73 -22.25 -16.88 6.05
CA THR A 73 -23.19 -16.23 6.99
C THR A 73 -23.90 -15.02 6.40
N ARG A 74 -23.52 -14.54 5.23
CA ARG A 74 -24.00 -13.28 4.61
C ARG A 74 -23.86 -12.05 5.52
N SER A 75 -22.98 -12.10 6.51
CA SER A 75 -22.80 -11.06 7.54
C SER A 75 -21.47 -10.34 7.42
N SER A 76 -20.83 -10.32 6.26
CA SER A 76 -19.52 -9.71 6.05
C SER A 76 -19.63 -8.31 5.46
N TYR A 77 -18.64 -7.47 5.78
CA TYR A 77 -18.36 -6.22 5.08
C TYR A 77 -18.00 -6.45 3.58
N LEU A 78 -17.80 -7.71 3.16
CA LEU A 78 -17.54 -8.12 1.80
C LEU A 78 -18.81 -8.69 1.15
N SER A 79 -19.37 -7.97 0.19
CA SER A 79 -20.48 -8.46 -0.61
C SER A 79 -19.97 -9.02 -1.93
N ILE A 80 -20.23 -10.30 -2.17
CA ILE A 80 -19.89 -10.97 -3.43
C ILE A 80 -21.18 -11.30 -4.19
N ALA A 81 -21.32 -10.81 -5.41
CA ALA A 81 -22.44 -11.14 -6.25
C ALA A 81 -22.36 -12.62 -6.67
N ILE A 82 -23.32 -13.43 -6.22
CA ILE A 82 -23.38 -14.88 -6.45
C ILE A 82 -23.20 -15.25 -7.95
N PRO A 83 -23.82 -14.54 -8.91
CA PRO A 83 -23.65 -14.86 -10.32
C PRO A 83 -22.19 -14.70 -10.84
N ARG A 84 -21.35 -13.99 -10.11
CA ARG A 84 -19.92 -13.78 -10.46
C ARG A 84 -18.96 -14.77 -9.81
N LEU A 85 -19.44 -15.65 -8.94
CA LEU A 85 -18.61 -16.65 -8.27
C LEU A 85 -17.78 -17.52 -9.22
N PRO A 86 -18.31 -18.03 -10.35
CA PRO A 86 -17.50 -18.82 -11.28
C PRO A 86 -16.34 -18.05 -11.87
N ALA A 87 -16.54 -16.77 -12.21
CA ALA A 87 -15.49 -15.90 -12.73
C ALA A 87 -14.42 -15.56 -11.68
N LEU A 88 -14.79 -15.54 -10.40
CA LEU A 88 -13.90 -15.27 -9.27
C LEU A 88 -13.20 -16.52 -8.72
N ALA A 89 -13.54 -17.72 -9.17
CA ALA A 89 -13.02 -18.97 -8.61
C ALA A 89 -11.49 -19.06 -8.69
N GLY A 90 -10.91 -18.67 -9.82
CA GLY A 90 -9.45 -18.64 -10.00
C GLY A 90 -8.77 -17.67 -9.03
N PHE A 91 -9.30 -16.46 -8.89
CA PHE A 91 -8.82 -15.48 -7.93
C PHE A 91 -8.98 -15.99 -6.48
N GLY A 92 -10.15 -16.53 -6.13
CA GLY A 92 -10.43 -17.06 -4.80
C GLY A 92 -9.46 -18.18 -4.39
N LEU A 93 -9.19 -19.12 -5.31
CA LEU A 93 -8.23 -20.19 -5.07
C LEU A 93 -6.80 -19.64 -4.90
N GLY A 94 -6.40 -18.67 -5.73
CA GLY A 94 -5.13 -17.96 -5.60
C GLY A 94 -5.00 -17.24 -4.25
N PHE A 95 -6.06 -16.53 -3.84
CA PHE A 95 -6.14 -15.82 -2.57
C PHE A 95 -5.99 -16.78 -1.37
N LEU A 96 -6.73 -17.90 -1.35
CA LEU A 96 -6.63 -18.90 -0.30
C LEU A 96 -5.22 -19.51 -0.22
N ARG A 97 -4.61 -19.82 -1.37
CA ARG A 97 -3.22 -20.31 -1.41
C ARG A 97 -2.22 -19.27 -0.90
N ALA A 98 -2.44 -18.00 -1.20
CA ALA A 98 -1.60 -16.89 -0.73
C ALA A 98 -1.78 -16.64 0.77
N SER A 99 -2.94 -16.95 1.33
CA SER A 99 -3.30 -16.69 2.74
C SER A 99 -2.62 -17.65 3.73
N GLY A 100 -1.80 -18.61 3.27
CA GLY A 100 -1.06 -19.52 4.16
C GLY A 100 -0.08 -18.76 5.05
N ARG A 101 0.07 -19.19 6.32
CA ARG A 101 0.90 -18.53 7.35
C ARG A 101 2.31 -18.16 6.87
N LYS A 102 3.02 -19.08 6.20
CA LYS A 102 4.38 -18.83 5.70
C LYS A 102 4.42 -17.75 4.63
N ARG A 103 3.44 -17.72 3.71
CA ARG A 103 3.37 -16.71 2.65
C ARG A 103 2.96 -15.35 3.20
N ALA A 104 1.99 -15.31 4.10
CA ALA A 104 1.57 -14.09 4.78
C ALA A 104 2.72 -13.48 5.59
N ALA A 105 3.51 -14.29 6.31
CA ALA A 105 4.67 -13.81 7.05
C ALA A 105 5.75 -13.22 6.13
N ARG A 106 6.07 -13.88 5.00
CA ARG A 106 7.00 -13.35 4.00
C ARG A 106 6.48 -12.05 3.36
N GLY A 107 5.18 -11.98 3.08
CA GLY A 107 4.55 -10.77 2.56
C GLY A 107 4.62 -9.62 3.56
N ALA A 108 4.36 -9.87 4.83
CA ALA A 108 4.48 -8.87 5.89
C ALA A 108 5.93 -8.37 6.04
N GLU A 109 6.92 -9.25 5.97
CA GLU A 109 8.33 -8.86 6.01
C GLU A 109 8.72 -7.97 4.83
N ALA A 110 8.31 -8.33 3.62
CA ALA A 110 8.56 -7.52 2.43
C ALA A 110 7.90 -6.14 2.53
N LEU A 111 6.63 -6.08 2.99
CA LEU A 111 5.92 -4.82 3.21
C LEU A 111 6.60 -3.97 4.30
N ALA A 112 7.08 -4.59 5.38
CA ALA A 112 7.79 -3.89 6.45
C ALA A 112 9.08 -3.23 5.94
N GLN A 113 9.81 -3.86 5.01
CA GLN A 113 11.00 -3.26 4.40
C GLN A 113 10.66 -1.97 3.64
N PHE A 114 9.59 -1.97 2.82
CA PHE A 114 9.12 -0.77 2.14
C PHE A 114 8.64 0.30 3.14
N SER A 115 7.91 -0.11 4.17
CA SER A 115 7.34 0.80 5.15
C SER A 115 8.40 1.56 5.96
N ARG A 116 9.53 0.92 6.27
CA ARG A 116 10.67 1.59 6.93
C ARG A 116 11.25 2.73 6.09
N ALA A 117 11.13 2.67 4.77
CA ALA A 117 11.64 3.69 3.86
C ALA A 117 10.70 4.89 3.69
N ILE A 118 9.43 4.81 4.12
CA ILE A 118 8.42 5.85 3.87
C ILE A 118 8.84 7.20 4.48
N LEU A 119 9.03 7.24 5.80
CA LEU A 119 9.36 8.50 6.49
C LEU A 119 10.70 9.08 6.04
N PRO A 120 11.81 8.31 5.96
CA PRO A 120 13.06 8.82 5.41
C PRO A 120 12.93 9.34 3.97
N SER A 121 12.08 8.73 3.15
CA SER A 121 11.84 9.19 1.78
C SER A 121 11.07 10.50 1.72
N LEU A 122 10.07 10.68 2.58
CA LEU A 122 9.35 11.94 2.72
C LEU A 122 10.25 13.07 3.20
N HIS A 123 11.08 12.83 4.20
CA HIS A 123 12.07 13.81 4.67
C HIS A 123 13.00 14.25 3.54
N ARG A 124 13.43 13.31 2.69
CA ARG A 124 14.25 13.64 1.51
C ARG A 124 13.49 14.48 0.49
N LEU A 125 12.24 14.14 0.18
CA LEU A 125 11.40 14.93 -0.72
C LEU A 125 11.23 16.36 -0.22
N GLY A 126 10.95 16.55 1.07
CA GLY A 126 10.85 17.87 1.68
C GLY A 126 12.17 18.66 1.61
N ALA A 127 13.31 18.00 1.84
CA ALA A 127 14.64 18.60 1.70
C ALA A 127 14.96 19.02 0.25
N ASP A 128 14.37 18.34 -0.73
CA ASP A 128 14.49 18.68 -2.15
C ASP A 128 13.50 19.78 -2.60
N GLY A 129 12.75 20.38 -1.65
CA GLY A 129 11.83 21.49 -1.91
C GLY A 129 10.41 21.06 -2.31
N VAL A 130 10.06 19.79 -2.19
CA VAL A 130 8.67 19.35 -2.40
C VAL A 130 7.82 19.81 -1.21
N ASP A 131 6.77 20.58 -1.48
CA ASP A 131 5.83 21.02 -0.45
C ASP A 131 5.00 19.84 0.05
N LEU A 132 5.24 19.44 1.29
CA LEU A 132 4.53 18.39 2.01
C LEU A 132 3.57 18.97 3.07
N SER A 133 3.33 20.29 3.01
CA SER A 133 2.40 20.96 3.94
C SER A 133 0.97 20.48 3.75
N GLY A 134 0.19 20.49 4.82
CA GLY A 134 -1.22 20.09 4.81
C GLY A 134 -1.48 18.65 5.31
N GLY A 135 -0.44 17.90 5.69
CA GLY A 135 -0.58 16.61 6.36
C GLY A 135 -0.77 16.74 7.87
N GLY A 136 -1.58 15.85 8.47
CA GLY A 136 -1.65 15.71 9.92
C GLY A 136 -0.41 14.99 10.47
N SER A 137 -0.13 15.19 11.78
CA SER A 137 1.03 14.57 12.45
C SER A 137 0.69 13.30 13.23
N GLY A 138 -0.46 12.69 13.00
CA GLY A 138 -0.86 11.53 13.78
C GLY A 138 -2.00 10.75 13.18
N TYR A 139 -2.25 9.59 13.78
CA TYR A 139 -3.33 8.69 13.44
C TYR A 139 -4.12 8.35 14.70
N LEU A 140 -5.40 8.67 14.73
CA LEU A 140 -6.28 8.33 15.84
C LEU A 140 -7.10 7.09 15.48
N MET A 141 -6.91 6.03 16.24
CA MET A 141 -7.72 4.83 16.13
C MET A 141 -8.72 4.77 17.29
N THR A 142 -9.99 4.66 16.96
CA THR A 142 -11.05 4.45 17.94
C THR A 142 -11.43 2.98 17.96
N CYS A 143 -11.62 2.42 19.15
CA CYS A 143 -12.03 1.04 19.37
C CYS A 143 -13.30 1.03 20.21
N ALA A 144 -14.18 0.04 19.98
CA ALA A 144 -15.43 -0.06 20.70
C ALA A 144 -15.23 -0.53 22.17
N ASP A 145 -14.19 -1.33 22.40
CA ASP A 145 -13.88 -1.84 23.72
C ASP A 145 -12.36 -2.07 23.93
N GLY A 146 -11.99 -2.45 25.16
CA GLY A 146 -10.59 -2.70 25.53
C GLY A 146 -9.97 -3.91 24.84
N GLY A 147 -10.78 -4.91 24.44
CA GLY A 147 -10.32 -6.09 23.71
C GLY A 147 -9.91 -5.74 22.29
N GLU A 148 -10.72 -4.91 21.61
CA GLU A 148 -10.38 -4.36 20.29
C GLU A 148 -9.14 -3.48 20.35
N LEU A 149 -8.99 -2.67 21.39
CA LEU A 149 -7.82 -1.83 21.59
C LEU A 149 -6.54 -2.65 21.71
N ILE A 150 -6.54 -3.73 22.48
CA ILE A 150 -5.40 -4.63 22.64
C ILE A 150 -5.07 -5.31 21.31
N ALA A 151 -6.09 -5.79 20.60
CA ALA A 151 -5.92 -6.42 19.29
C ALA A 151 -5.35 -5.45 18.25
N ALA A 152 -5.86 -4.21 18.22
CA ALA A 152 -5.38 -3.15 17.35
C ALA A 152 -3.93 -2.78 17.68
N HIS A 153 -3.59 -2.59 18.96
CA HIS A 153 -2.23 -2.29 19.38
C HIS A 153 -1.23 -3.40 18.96
N GLY A 154 -1.61 -4.67 19.12
CA GLY A 154 -0.78 -5.80 18.65
C GLY A 154 -0.60 -5.85 17.14
N LYS A 155 -1.61 -5.42 16.37
CA LYS A 155 -1.62 -5.41 14.91
C LYS A 155 -0.77 -4.29 14.32
N TYR A 156 -0.81 -3.10 14.94
CA TYR A 156 -0.19 -1.88 14.43
C TYR A 156 1.14 -1.53 15.12
N ARG A 157 1.62 -2.37 16.03
CA ARG A 157 2.91 -2.17 16.68
C ARG A 157 4.01 -2.31 15.63
N ILE A 158 4.64 -1.20 15.28
CA ILE A 158 5.87 -1.22 14.49
C ILE A 158 6.93 -1.92 15.35
N ARG A 159 7.43 -3.05 14.90
CA ARG A 159 8.64 -3.63 15.47
C ARG A 159 9.79 -2.74 15.03
N ALA A 160 10.26 -1.92 15.97
CA ALA A 160 11.47 -1.14 15.82
C ALA A 160 12.67 -2.07 15.58
#